data_77f763a9dfd41bc51d9a9beccb429201
#
_entry.id   77f763a9dfd41bc51d9a9beccb429201
#
_cell.length_a   1.000
_cell.length_b   1.000
_cell.length_c   1.000
_cell.angle_alpha   90.00
_cell.angle_beta   90.00
_cell.angle_gamma   90.00
#
_symmetry.space_group_name_H-M   'P 1'
#
loop_
_entity.id
_entity.type
_entity.pdbx_description
1 polymer ?
#
loop_
_entity_poly.entity_id
_entity_poly.type
_entity_poly.pdbx_seq_one_letter_code
_entity_poly.pdbx_strand_id
1 'polypeptide(L)'
;ALYPLLPDSRDFWRDCQSDNSLMTNAWGEGGLGYICQGSHNAATGYLSEEWRYGDIRRILYYLDRLKDMDIDEAKKKRFEGEARFILALRYYRMTRHFGDIPLIKEKPIDLDEAALPRSPKQEVLDYALANVNKAIDYLPETYTNDNIGRITKGAALTLKADMYLDMASYAKFHKGQDATELWKEAALAAKQVIDLNLYGLEDDFAYIFKAEANNNNKEVILAFQYKEDEKTHMLPILASPAGTGITGQGWASFCPTRQLVDSYETTEGKTIYESDLYDKNNPWENRDARLKKTFFLPGYECLRPNGSYEPYMPHPAYNKDERINHE
;
A
#
# COMPACT_ATOMS: atom_id res chain seq x y z
N ALA A 1 1.61 19.64 -7.11
CA ALA A 1 2.77 19.88 -6.23
C ALA A 1 2.79 18.98 -4.98
N LEU A 2 1.64 18.39 -4.55
CA LEU A 2 1.55 17.54 -3.35
C LEU A 2 1.50 16.04 -3.64
N TYR A 3 1.18 15.60 -4.85
CA TYR A 3 1.08 14.18 -5.21
C TYR A 3 2.33 13.34 -4.94
N PRO A 4 3.58 13.86 -5.05
CA PRO A 4 4.76 13.10 -4.63
C PRO A 4 4.81 12.76 -3.12
N LEU A 5 3.89 13.31 -2.34
CA LEU A 5 3.72 12.97 -0.92
C LEU A 5 2.81 11.75 -0.70
N LEU A 6 2.15 11.23 -1.73
CA LEU A 6 1.40 9.99 -1.63
C LEU A 6 2.36 8.79 -1.43
N PRO A 7 1.87 7.69 -0.84
CA PRO A 7 2.61 6.43 -0.83
C PRO A 7 3.02 6.02 -2.25
N ASP A 8 4.24 5.55 -2.42
CA ASP A 8 4.78 5.13 -3.71
C ASP A 8 5.17 3.63 -3.71
N SER A 9 5.91 3.16 -4.71
CA SER A 9 6.32 1.76 -4.85
C SER A 9 7.07 1.22 -3.61
N ARG A 10 7.61 2.08 -2.76
CA ARG A 10 8.29 1.66 -1.52
C ARG A 10 7.31 1.11 -0.48
N ASP A 11 6.03 1.44 -0.57
CA ASP A 11 5.02 0.86 0.32
C ASP A 11 4.87 -0.65 0.13
N PHE A 12 5.26 -1.19 -1.03
CA PHE A 12 5.28 -2.62 -1.27
C PHE A 12 6.16 -3.39 -0.27
N TRP A 13 7.24 -2.77 0.21
CA TRP A 13 8.13 -3.35 1.21
C TRP A 13 7.48 -3.57 2.57
N ARG A 14 6.33 -2.95 2.85
CA ARG A 14 5.64 -3.10 4.14
C ARG A 14 5.14 -4.50 4.38
N ASP A 15 4.91 -5.27 3.32
CA ASP A 15 4.53 -6.67 3.45
C ASP A 15 5.64 -7.49 4.12
N CYS A 16 6.90 -7.08 3.94
CA CYS A 16 8.05 -7.66 4.66
C CYS A 16 8.13 -7.28 6.15
N GLN A 17 7.19 -6.51 6.68
CA GLN A 17 7.05 -6.22 8.11
C GLN A 17 6.01 -7.12 8.78
N SER A 18 5.43 -8.05 8.04
CA SER A 18 4.41 -8.98 8.48
C SER A 18 4.90 -10.44 8.37
N ASP A 19 4.03 -11.36 8.66
CA ASP A 19 4.24 -12.79 8.49
C ASP A 19 4.04 -13.28 7.03
N ASN A 20 3.69 -12.36 6.11
CA ASN A 20 3.47 -12.70 4.71
C ASN A 20 4.77 -12.86 3.93
N SER A 21 5.73 -11.97 4.14
CA SER A 21 6.90 -11.85 3.27
C SER A 21 8.17 -11.60 4.04
N LEU A 22 9.30 -12.04 3.50
CA LEU A 22 10.63 -11.77 4.01
C LEU A 22 11.44 -11.00 2.98
N MET A 23 12.24 -10.06 3.46
CA MET A 23 13.25 -9.41 2.66
C MET A 23 14.54 -10.24 2.68
N THR A 24 15.02 -10.64 1.51
CA THR A 24 16.24 -11.46 1.38
C THR A 24 17.52 -10.64 1.49
N ASN A 25 17.45 -9.34 1.18
CA ASN A 25 18.63 -8.46 1.16
C ASN A 25 18.73 -7.64 2.46
N ALA A 26 19.77 -7.89 3.25
CA ALA A 26 20.01 -7.19 4.52
C ALA A 26 20.23 -5.67 4.38
N TRP A 27 20.66 -5.18 3.23
CA TRP A 27 20.93 -3.78 2.95
C TRP A 27 19.77 -3.06 2.23
N GLY A 28 18.75 -3.82 1.82
CA GLY A 28 17.58 -3.26 1.16
C GLY A 28 16.71 -2.45 2.12
N GLU A 29 16.28 -1.29 1.68
CA GLU A 29 15.27 -0.44 2.29
C GLU A 29 15.43 -0.23 3.81
N GLY A 30 16.62 0.24 4.21
CA GLY A 30 16.79 0.97 5.47
C GLY A 30 16.40 0.25 6.77
N GLY A 31 16.44 -1.08 6.83
CA GLY A 31 16.28 -1.78 8.09
C GLY A 31 14.97 -2.54 8.29
N LEU A 32 14.25 -2.88 7.22
CA LEU A 32 13.07 -3.75 7.33
C LEU A 32 13.37 -5.10 7.99
N GLY A 33 14.54 -5.66 7.73
CA GLY A 33 15.02 -6.87 8.41
C GLY A 33 15.05 -6.75 9.93
N TYR A 34 15.35 -5.56 10.46
CA TYR A 34 15.33 -5.32 11.91
C TYR A 34 13.91 -5.39 12.50
N ILE A 35 12.89 -5.02 11.73
CA ILE A 35 11.50 -5.10 12.16
C ILE A 35 11.07 -6.56 12.29
N CYS A 36 11.30 -7.38 11.25
CA CYS A 36 10.98 -8.81 11.26
C CYS A 36 11.71 -9.57 12.37
N GLN A 37 12.94 -9.15 12.70
CA GLN A 37 13.74 -9.74 13.76
C GLN A 37 13.39 -9.21 15.16
N GLY A 38 12.51 -8.23 15.29
CA GLY A 38 12.19 -7.56 16.56
C GLY A 38 13.34 -6.74 17.14
N SER A 39 14.37 -6.42 16.36
CA SER A 39 15.59 -5.70 16.79
C SER A 39 15.57 -4.21 16.45
N HIS A 40 14.47 -3.70 15.95
CA HIS A 40 14.31 -2.28 15.63
C HIS A 40 14.28 -1.39 16.87
N ASN A 41 14.70 -0.16 16.71
CA ASN A 41 14.68 0.88 17.76
C ASN A 41 14.38 2.25 17.15
N ALA A 42 14.35 3.31 17.99
CA ALA A 42 14.03 4.67 17.55
C ALA A 42 14.98 5.24 16.48
N ALA A 43 16.19 4.70 16.33
CA ALA A 43 17.16 5.10 15.34
C ALA A 43 17.11 4.24 14.06
N THR A 44 16.21 3.27 13.97
CA THR A 44 16.05 2.44 12.76
C THR A 44 15.54 3.30 11.61
N GLY A 45 16.39 3.48 10.60
CA GLY A 45 16.23 4.50 9.54
C GLY A 45 14.87 4.47 8.84
N TYR A 46 14.40 3.29 8.45
CA TYR A 46 13.13 3.12 7.76
C TYR A 46 11.92 3.63 8.59
N LEU A 47 11.89 3.37 9.90
CA LEU A 47 10.80 3.84 10.76
C LEU A 47 10.88 5.35 10.98
N SER A 48 12.09 5.90 11.12
CA SER A 48 12.28 7.35 11.29
C SER A 48 11.84 8.13 10.05
N GLU A 49 11.89 7.55 8.86
CA GLU A 49 11.40 8.16 7.62
C GLU A 49 9.88 8.36 7.60
N GLU A 50 9.12 7.64 8.41
CA GLU A 50 7.68 7.87 8.57
C GLU A 50 7.34 9.10 9.41
N TRP A 51 8.32 9.73 10.07
CA TRP A 51 8.14 10.99 10.80
C TRP A 51 8.09 12.18 9.85
N ARG A 52 6.96 12.34 9.15
CA ARG A 52 6.80 13.16 7.94
C ARG A 52 6.34 14.61 8.22
N TYR A 53 6.87 15.30 9.23
CA TYR A 53 6.50 16.71 9.51
C TYR A 53 6.90 17.69 8.40
N GLY A 54 7.94 17.38 7.61
CA GLY A 54 8.25 18.13 6.40
C GLY A 54 7.10 18.13 5.38
N ASP A 55 6.41 16.99 5.24
CA ASP A 55 5.24 16.87 4.37
C ASP A 55 4.05 17.67 4.96
N ILE A 56 3.78 17.52 6.27
CA ILE A 56 2.73 18.29 6.96
C ILE A 56 2.93 19.79 6.76
N ARG A 57 4.15 20.28 7.02
CA ARG A 57 4.50 21.69 6.79
C ARG A 57 4.20 22.12 5.35
N ARG A 58 4.64 21.34 4.37
CA ARG A 58 4.43 21.64 2.95
C ARG A 58 2.95 21.73 2.59
N ILE A 59 2.13 20.84 3.14
CA ILE A 59 0.68 20.83 2.89
C ILE A 59 0.02 22.03 3.55
N LEU A 60 0.37 22.37 4.80
CA LEU A 60 -0.21 23.52 5.51
C LEU A 60 0.16 24.85 4.83
N TYR A 61 1.39 25.00 4.36
CA TYR A 61 1.79 26.16 3.54
C TYR A 61 1.03 26.24 2.22
N TYR A 62 0.77 25.09 1.59
CA TYR A 62 -0.03 25.05 0.37
C TYR A 62 -1.48 25.49 0.63
N LEU A 63 -2.10 24.96 1.69
CA LEU A 63 -3.48 25.33 2.08
C LEU A 63 -3.59 26.80 2.46
N ASP A 64 -2.61 27.36 3.14
CA ASP A 64 -2.56 28.76 3.48
C ASP A 64 -2.52 29.65 2.24
N ARG A 65 -1.61 29.37 1.31
CA ARG A 65 -1.49 30.13 0.06
C ARG A 65 -2.70 29.97 -0.87
N LEU A 66 -3.37 28.82 -0.83
CA LEU A 66 -4.54 28.55 -1.68
C LEU A 66 -5.69 29.51 -1.37
N LYS A 67 -5.79 30.03 -0.11
CA LYS A 67 -6.84 30.97 0.29
C LYS A 67 -6.81 32.25 -0.55
N ASP A 68 -5.61 32.73 -0.86
CA ASP A 68 -5.38 34.03 -1.52
C ASP A 68 -5.20 33.89 -3.06
N MET A 69 -5.29 32.68 -3.58
CA MET A 69 -5.17 32.48 -5.05
C MET A 69 -6.42 32.96 -5.78
N ASP A 70 -6.20 33.77 -6.79
CA ASP A 70 -7.24 34.20 -7.75
C ASP A 70 -7.44 33.13 -8.82
N ILE A 71 -8.24 32.12 -8.48
CA ILE A 71 -8.62 31.01 -9.36
C ILE A 71 -10.11 30.69 -9.17
N ASP A 72 -10.67 30.02 -10.15
CA ASP A 72 -12.04 29.52 -10.10
C ASP A 72 -12.34 28.75 -8.80
N GLU A 73 -13.47 29.04 -8.15
CA GLU A 73 -13.84 28.47 -6.86
C GLU A 73 -14.00 26.94 -6.87
N ALA A 74 -14.44 26.35 -7.97
CA ALA A 74 -14.54 24.90 -8.10
C ALA A 74 -13.14 24.28 -8.16
N LYS A 75 -12.19 24.91 -8.85
CA LYS A 75 -10.78 24.51 -8.83
C LYS A 75 -10.16 24.67 -7.44
N LYS A 76 -10.46 25.77 -6.74
CA LYS A 76 -9.98 26.03 -5.40
C LYS A 76 -10.44 24.93 -4.44
N LYS A 77 -11.74 24.61 -4.42
CA LYS A 77 -12.31 23.51 -3.61
C LYS A 77 -11.65 22.17 -3.92
N ARG A 78 -11.49 21.83 -5.21
CA ARG A 78 -10.82 20.60 -5.62
C ARG A 78 -9.39 20.53 -5.08
N PHE A 79 -8.60 21.58 -5.26
CA PHE A 79 -7.21 21.65 -4.79
C PHE A 79 -7.13 21.58 -3.25
N GLU A 80 -8.07 22.20 -2.56
CA GLU A 80 -8.20 22.07 -1.11
C GLU A 80 -8.55 20.64 -0.71
N GLY A 81 -9.50 19.99 -1.38
CA GLY A 81 -9.87 18.61 -1.13
C GLY A 81 -8.70 17.63 -1.31
N GLU A 82 -7.93 17.77 -2.40
CA GLU A 82 -6.73 16.99 -2.65
C GLU A 82 -5.69 17.17 -1.52
N ALA A 83 -5.42 18.41 -1.12
CA ALA A 83 -4.47 18.72 -0.05
C ALA A 83 -4.91 18.17 1.32
N ARG A 84 -6.20 18.30 1.65
CA ARG A 84 -6.78 17.78 2.89
C ARG A 84 -6.77 16.27 2.97
N PHE A 85 -7.02 15.59 1.86
CA PHE A 85 -6.85 14.13 1.77
C PHE A 85 -5.41 13.72 2.13
N ILE A 86 -4.41 14.35 1.49
CA ILE A 86 -3.00 14.03 1.72
C ILE A 86 -2.60 14.35 3.17
N LEU A 87 -3.09 15.46 3.73
CA LEU A 87 -2.85 15.83 5.12
C LEU A 87 -3.39 14.77 6.09
N ALA A 88 -4.62 14.35 5.88
CA ALA A 88 -5.27 13.32 6.69
C ALA A 88 -4.51 11.99 6.60
N LEU A 89 -4.16 11.55 5.39
CA LEU A 89 -3.39 10.33 5.16
C LEU A 89 -2.03 10.37 5.90
N ARG A 90 -1.33 11.52 5.89
CA ARG A 90 -0.05 11.68 6.60
C ARG A 90 -0.22 11.58 8.11
N TYR A 91 -1.17 12.28 8.70
CA TYR A 91 -1.44 12.18 10.14
C TYR A 91 -1.88 10.77 10.54
N TYR A 92 -2.76 10.15 9.78
CA TYR A 92 -3.20 8.78 10.02
C TYR A 92 -2.04 7.79 10.00
N ARG A 93 -1.18 7.82 8.98
CA ARG A 93 -0.01 6.94 8.88
C ARG A 93 0.98 7.16 10.04
N MET A 94 1.23 8.42 10.40
CA MET A 94 2.12 8.74 11.53
C MET A 94 1.57 8.22 12.85
N THR A 95 0.28 8.35 13.12
CA THR A 95 -0.32 7.82 14.36
C THR A 95 -0.31 6.30 14.45
N ARG A 96 -0.35 5.59 13.32
CA ARG A 96 -0.21 4.12 13.31
C ARG A 96 1.19 3.68 13.74
N HIS A 97 2.24 4.44 13.39
CA HIS A 97 3.62 4.10 13.71
C HIS A 97 4.06 4.60 15.08
N PHE A 98 3.63 5.81 15.48
CA PHE A 98 4.18 6.53 16.63
C PHE A 98 3.20 6.78 17.77
N GLY A 99 1.94 6.39 17.61
CA GLY A 99 0.89 6.68 18.60
C GLY A 99 0.62 8.17 18.71
N ASP A 100 0.85 8.74 19.91
CA ASP A 100 0.74 10.18 20.14
C ASP A 100 1.82 10.95 19.38
N ILE A 101 1.43 12.00 18.67
CA ILE A 101 2.32 12.84 17.86
C ILE A 101 1.93 14.32 17.96
N PRO A 102 2.83 15.27 17.74
CA PRO A 102 2.49 16.68 17.68
C PRO A 102 1.42 17.00 16.63
N LEU A 103 0.37 17.71 16.99
CA LEU A 103 -0.68 18.11 16.07
C LEU A 103 -0.55 19.57 15.65
N ILE A 104 -0.10 19.81 14.44
CA ILE A 104 0.02 21.13 13.82
C ILE A 104 -1.18 21.30 12.87
N LYS A 105 -2.09 22.23 13.21
CA LYS A 105 -3.36 22.43 12.48
C LYS A 105 -3.27 23.52 11.42
N GLU A 106 -2.35 24.44 11.57
CA GLU A 106 -2.15 25.60 10.71
C GLU A 106 -0.67 25.77 10.36
N LYS A 107 -0.38 26.62 9.37
CA LYS A 107 0.99 26.96 8.99
C LYS A 107 1.70 27.61 10.19
N PRO A 108 2.80 27.03 10.71
CA PRO A 108 3.55 27.64 11.80
C PRO A 108 4.16 28.98 11.36
N ILE A 109 4.09 29.99 12.22
CA ILE A 109 4.68 31.30 11.98
C ILE A 109 6.17 31.26 12.31
N ASP A 110 6.55 30.55 13.37
CA ASP A 110 7.93 30.39 13.82
C ASP A 110 8.27 28.98 14.30
N LEU A 111 9.48 28.78 14.81
CA LEU A 111 9.96 27.47 15.28
C LEU A 111 9.30 27.07 16.62
N ASP A 112 8.93 28.04 17.46
CA ASP A 112 8.31 27.75 18.76
C ASP A 112 6.89 27.19 18.56
N GLU A 113 6.15 27.73 17.59
CA GLU A 113 4.85 27.18 17.20
C GLU A 113 4.95 25.78 16.56
N ALA A 114 6.11 25.42 16.01
CA ALA A 114 6.36 24.09 15.49
C ALA A 114 6.84 23.10 16.56
N ALA A 115 7.31 23.57 17.71
CA ALA A 115 7.85 22.75 18.81
C ALA A 115 6.76 22.32 19.81
N LEU A 116 5.67 21.75 19.31
CA LEU A 116 4.55 21.30 20.13
C LEU A 116 4.82 19.95 20.83
N PRO A 117 4.27 19.75 22.04
CA PRO A 117 4.24 18.44 22.65
C PRO A 117 3.41 17.45 21.82
N ARG A 118 3.50 16.18 22.14
CA ARG A 118 2.65 15.15 21.52
C ARG A 118 1.19 15.35 21.95
N SER A 119 0.30 15.38 21.01
CA SER A 119 -1.15 15.29 21.22
C SER A 119 -1.58 13.84 21.30
N PRO A 120 -2.63 13.51 22.06
CA PRO A 120 -3.21 12.17 22.08
C PRO A 120 -3.54 11.67 20.67
N LYS A 121 -3.26 10.38 20.38
CA LYS A 121 -3.58 9.72 19.09
C LYS A 121 -5.00 10.01 18.64
N GLN A 122 -5.99 9.98 19.55
CA GLN A 122 -7.39 10.21 19.24
C GLN A 122 -7.62 11.63 18.70
N GLU A 123 -7.03 12.66 19.33
CA GLU A 123 -7.18 14.06 18.86
C GLU A 123 -6.61 14.23 17.43
N VAL A 124 -5.49 13.58 17.14
CA VAL A 124 -4.89 13.61 15.80
C VAL A 124 -5.78 12.91 14.78
N LEU A 125 -6.37 11.76 15.14
CA LEU A 125 -7.29 11.03 14.27
C LEU A 125 -8.59 11.80 14.03
N ASP A 126 -9.13 12.49 15.04
CA ASP A 126 -10.33 13.33 14.89
C ASP A 126 -10.06 14.49 13.92
N TYR A 127 -8.89 15.12 14.03
CA TYR A 127 -8.47 16.14 13.08
C TYR A 127 -8.29 15.59 11.66
N ALA A 128 -7.69 14.41 11.52
CA ALA A 128 -7.53 13.74 10.23
C ALA A 128 -8.90 13.40 9.62
N LEU A 129 -9.85 12.86 10.41
CA LEU A 129 -11.23 12.58 9.96
C LEU A 129 -11.95 13.85 9.51
N ALA A 130 -11.80 14.95 10.22
CA ALA A 130 -12.37 16.23 9.81
C ALA A 130 -11.84 16.68 8.43
N ASN A 131 -10.55 16.47 8.16
CA ASN A 131 -9.96 16.76 6.85
C ASN A 131 -10.44 15.78 5.76
N VAL A 132 -10.57 14.48 6.06
CA VAL A 132 -11.16 13.52 5.11
C VAL A 132 -12.61 13.89 4.76
N ASN A 133 -13.44 14.27 5.73
CA ASN A 133 -14.82 14.68 5.47
C ASN A 133 -14.87 15.90 4.54
N LYS A 134 -14.03 16.92 4.75
CA LYS A 134 -13.93 18.05 3.81
C LYS A 134 -13.45 17.61 2.42
N ALA A 135 -12.52 16.66 2.35
CA ALA A 135 -12.09 16.12 1.07
C ALA A 135 -13.25 15.42 0.33
N ILE A 136 -14.08 14.65 1.04
CA ILE A 136 -15.29 14.00 0.47
C ILE A 136 -16.26 15.03 -0.12
N ASP A 137 -16.44 16.17 0.55
CA ASP A 137 -17.34 17.23 0.10
C ASP A 137 -16.80 18.00 -1.12
N TYR A 138 -15.49 18.08 -1.28
CA TYR A 138 -14.84 18.94 -2.28
C TYR A 138 -14.34 18.19 -3.52
N LEU A 139 -14.12 16.89 -3.40
CA LEU A 139 -13.57 16.08 -4.49
C LEU A 139 -14.68 15.57 -5.41
N PRO A 140 -14.46 15.56 -6.73
CA PRO A 140 -15.37 14.95 -7.66
C PRO A 140 -15.33 13.42 -7.55
N GLU A 141 -16.37 12.79 -8.07
CA GLU A 141 -16.46 11.33 -8.12
C GLU A 141 -15.53 10.74 -9.20
N THR A 142 -15.37 11.43 -10.30
CA THR A 142 -14.53 11.00 -11.44
C THR A 142 -13.77 12.17 -12.04
N TYR A 143 -12.73 11.85 -12.79
CA TYR A 143 -11.98 12.81 -13.61
C TYR A 143 -11.93 12.36 -15.05
N THR A 144 -11.76 13.34 -15.96
CA THR A 144 -11.56 13.12 -17.39
C THR A 144 -10.25 13.73 -17.87
N ASN A 145 -9.75 13.27 -19.01
CA ASN A 145 -8.58 13.81 -19.69
C ASN A 145 -7.34 13.86 -18.78
N ASP A 146 -6.60 14.95 -18.81
CA ASP A 146 -5.34 15.16 -18.07
C ASP A 146 -5.49 15.12 -16.54
N ASN A 147 -6.69 14.99 -16.03
CA ASN A 147 -6.92 14.86 -14.58
C ASN A 147 -7.15 13.42 -14.13
N ILE A 148 -7.14 12.44 -15.03
CA ILE A 148 -7.21 11.02 -14.66
C ILE A 148 -6.06 10.66 -13.72
N GLY A 149 -6.33 9.85 -12.68
CA GLY A 149 -5.36 9.49 -11.65
C GLY A 149 -5.27 10.44 -10.45
N ARG A 150 -6.04 11.54 -10.45
CA ARG A 150 -6.16 12.41 -9.28
C ARG A 150 -7.03 11.79 -8.19
N ILE A 151 -6.86 12.29 -6.97
CA ILE A 151 -7.62 11.87 -5.79
C ILE A 151 -9.10 12.20 -6.00
N THR A 152 -9.94 11.16 -5.93
CA THR A 152 -11.40 11.24 -6.09
C THR A 152 -12.12 11.20 -4.75
N LYS A 153 -13.44 11.46 -4.75
CA LYS A 153 -14.33 11.25 -3.62
C LYS A 153 -14.28 9.79 -3.14
N GLY A 154 -14.21 8.82 -4.06
CA GLY A 154 -14.07 7.40 -3.72
C GLY A 154 -12.80 7.10 -2.93
N ALA A 155 -11.68 7.71 -3.30
CA ALA A 155 -10.43 7.59 -2.54
C ALA A 155 -10.56 8.15 -1.12
N ALA A 156 -11.24 9.30 -0.95
CA ALA A 156 -11.44 9.90 0.37
C ALA A 156 -12.39 9.06 1.26
N LEU A 157 -13.44 8.48 0.68
CA LEU A 157 -14.35 7.55 1.38
C LEU A 157 -13.61 6.27 1.80
N THR A 158 -12.75 5.72 0.94
CA THR A 158 -11.92 4.56 1.26
C THR A 158 -10.97 4.85 2.42
N LEU A 159 -10.30 6.01 2.42
CA LEU A 159 -9.45 6.42 3.54
C LEU A 159 -10.25 6.54 4.84
N LYS A 160 -11.47 7.12 4.78
CA LYS A 160 -12.36 7.21 5.93
C LYS A 160 -12.71 5.83 6.49
N ALA A 161 -13.04 4.87 5.62
CA ALA A 161 -13.36 3.50 6.01
C ALA A 161 -12.15 2.82 6.70
N ASP A 162 -10.95 2.96 6.13
CA ASP A 162 -9.71 2.40 6.69
C ASP A 162 -9.37 3.01 8.05
N MET A 163 -9.53 4.33 8.21
CA MET A 163 -9.32 5.00 9.49
C MET A 163 -10.26 4.48 10.59
N TYR A 164 -11.55 4.35 10.31
CA TYR A 164 -12.50 3.82 11.28
C TYR A 164 -12.26 2.35 11.61
N LEU A 165 -11.85 1.56 10.61
CA LEU A 165 -11.50 0.15 10.78
C LEU A 165 -10.30 -0.02 11.74
N ASP A 166 -9.25 0.80 11.54
CA ASP A 166 -8.07 0.81 12.42
C ASP A 166 -8.43 1.27 13.84
N MET A 167 -9.21 2.35 13.97
CA MET A 167 -9.68 2.85 15.25
C MET A 167 -10.51 1.79 16.01
N ALA A 168 -11.40 1.10 15.32
CA ALA A 168 -12.23 0.05 15.89
C ALA A 168 -11.40 -1.14 16.35
N SER A 169 -10.46 -1.59 15.51
CA SER A 169 -9.52 -2.67 15.84
C SER A 169 -8.67 -2.31 17.05
N TYR A 170 -8.13 -1.09 17.07
CA TYR A 170 -7.33 -0.63 18.20
C TYR A 170 -8.15 -0.54 19.51
N ALA A 171 -9.35 0.02 19.45
CA ALA A 171 -10.24 0.10 20.61
C ALA A 171 -10.56 -1.28 21.17
N LYS A 172 -10.93 -2.23 20.30
CA LYS A 172 -11.34 -3.57 20.73
C LYS A 172 -10.16 -4.40 21.21
N PHE A 173 -9.09 -4.52 20.41
CA PHE A 173 -8.05 -5.52 20.66
C PHE A 173 -6.90 -4.99 21.53
N HIS A 174 -6.68 -3.68 21.61
CA HIS A 174 -5.60 -3.10 22.40
C HIS A 174 -6.09 -2.34 23.64
N LYS A 175 -7.36 -1.90 23.66
CA LYS A 175 -7.93 -1.17 24.81
C LYS A 175 -9.04 -1.93 25.51
N GLY A 176 -9.53 -3.03 24.95
CA GLY A 176 -10.66 -3.79 25.52
C GLY A 176 -11.96 -3.00 25.59
N GLN A 177 -12.12 -1.99 24.72
CA GLN A 177 -13.28 -1.11 24.66
C GLN A 177 -14.34 -1.62 23.68
N ASP A 178 -15.58 -1.20 23.86
CA ASP A 178 -16.61 -1.40 22.85
C ASP A 178 -16.29 -0.57 21.59
N ALA A 179 -16.27 -1.24 20.45
CA ALA A 179 -15.96 -0.66 19.17
C ALA A 179 -17.15 -0.70 18.18
N THR A 180 -18.35 -1.02 18.65
CA THR A 180 -19.53 -1.26 17.79
C THR A 180 -19.81 -0.09 16.86
N GLU A 181 -19.83 1.15 17.35
CA GLU A 181 -20.09 2.33 16.51
C GLU A 181 -18.93 2.59 15.53
N LEU A 182 -17.69 2.34 15.93
CA LEU A 182 -16.54 2.50 15.01
C LEU A 182 -16.58 1.48 13.85
N TRP A 183 -16.94 0.22 14.12
CA TRP A 183 -17.17 -0.78 13.08
C TRP A 183 -18.30 -0.38 12.13
N LYS A 184 -19.38 0.16 12.68
CA LYS A 184 -20.50 0.66 11.89
C LYS A 184 -20.10 1.82 10.98
N GLU A 185 -19.36 2.80 11.49
CA GLU A 185 -18.85 3.92 10.69
C GLU A 185 -17.91 3.44 9.57
N ALA A 186 -17.04 2.46 9.86
CA ALA A 186 -16.19 1.84 8.83
C ALA A 186 -17.04 1.19 7.72
N ALA A 187 -18.04 0.40 8.10
CA ALA A 187 -18.96 -0.26 7.16
C ALA A 187 -19.77 0.74 6.33
N LEU A 188 -20.27 1.82 6.96
CA LEU A 188 -21.01 2.87 6.27
C LEU A 188 -20.12 3.61 5.23
N ALA A 189 -18.89 3.95 5.60
CA ALA A 189 -17.97 4.60 4.67
C ALA A 189 -17.60 3.68 3.49
N ALA A 190 -17.33 2.40 3.75
CA ALA A 190 -17.09 1.41 2.70
C ALA A 190 -18.32 1.23 1.79
N LYS A 191 -19.54 1.19 2.39
CA LYS A 191 -20.77 1.13 1.61
C LYS A 191 -20.96 2.34 0.70
N GLN A 192 -20.59 3.54 1.14
CA GLN A 192 -20.65 4.74 0.30
C GLN A 192 -19.75 4.63 -0.94
N VAL A 193 -18.59 3.95 -0.84
CA VAL A 193 -17.74 3.66 -2.03
C VAL A 193 -18.46 2.74 -2.99
N ILE A 194 -19.11 1.68 -2.49
CA ILE A 194 -19.89 0.74 -3.31
C ILE A 194 -21.05 1.47 -3.99
N ASP A 195 -21.75 2.32 -3.27
CA ASP A 195 -22.94 3.05 -3.75
C ASP A 195 -22.61 4.08 -4.84
N LEU A 196 -21.33 4.48 -5.01
CA LEU A 196 -20.89 5.29 -6.15
C LEU A 196 -21.07 4.55 -7.49
N ASN A 197 -21.10 3.23 -7.49
CA ASN A 197 -21.19 2.37 -8.70
C ASN A 197 -20.11 2.68 -9.76
N LEU A 198 -18.93 3.11 -9.33
CA LEU A 198 -17.80 3.46 -10.18
C LEU A 198 -16.72 2.37 -10.22
N TYR A 199 -16.72 1.50 -9.23
CA TYR A 199 -15.71 0.47 -9.02
C TYR A 199 -16.34 -0.92 -9.07
N GLY A 200 -15.54 -1.93 -9.37
CA GLY A 200 -15.99 -3.31 -9.40
C GLY A 200 -14.80 -4.26 -9.36
N LEU A 201 -15.07 -5.56 -9.28
CA LEU A 201 -14.02 -6.56 -9.35
C LEU A 201 -13.68 -6.88 -10.81
N GLU A 202 -12.40 -7.11 -11.10
CA GLU A 202 -11.95 -7.65 -12.38
C GLU A 202 -12.22 -9.16 -12.44
N ASP A 203 -12.52 -9.66 -13.63
CA ASP A 203 -12.83 -11.09 -13.81
C ASP A 203 -11.58 -11.97 -13.67
N ASP A 204 -10.41 -11.45 -14.04
CA ASP A 204 -9.12 -12.11 -13.85
C ASP A 204 -8.29 -11.40 -12.78
N PHE A 205 -8.08 -12.08 -11.65
CA PHE A 205 -7.25 -11.57 -10.55
C PHE A 205 -5.85 -11.12 -11.00
N ALA A 206 -5.23 -11.80 -11.96
CA ALA A 206 -3.91 -11.41 -12.44
C ALA A 206 -3.93 -10.15 -13.31
N TYR A 207 -5.09 -9.76 -13.86
CA TYR A 207 -5.18 -8.60 -14.75
C TYR A 207 -4.80 -7.29 -14.05
N ILE A 208 -5.18 -7.12 -12.78
CA ILE A 208 -4.91 -5.89 -12.01
C ILE A 208 -3.41 -5.58 -11.85
N PHE A 209 -2.53 -6.57 -12.04
CA PHE A 209 -1.07 -6.45 -11.92
C PHE A 209 -0.36 -6.29 -13.27
N LYS A 210 -1.09 -6.31 -14.37
CA LYS A 210 -0.53 -6.17 -15.72
C LYS A 210 -0.43 -4.71 -16.15
N ALA A 211 0.57 -4.41 -16.98
CA ALA A 211 0.78 -3.06 -17.50
C ALA A 211 -0.42 -2.54 -18.31
N GLU A 212 -1.08 -3.42 -19.07
CA GLU A 212 -2.27 -3.08 -19.85
C GLU A 212 -3.50 -2.72 -19.00
N ALA A 213 -3.56 -3.16 -17.75
CA ALA A 213 -4.63 -2.78 -16.83
C ALA A 213 -4.57 -1.28 -16.52
N ASN A 214 -3.40 -0.75 -16.21
CA ASN A 214 -3.15 0.67 -15.95
C ASN A 214 -4.39 1.38 -15.37
N ASN A 215 -4.80 2.53 -15.94
CA ASN A 215 -5.96 3.31 -15.48
C ASN A 215 -7.32 2.78 -16.01
N ASN A 216 -7.34 1.69 -16.75
CA ASN A 216 -8.57 1.05 -17.24
C ASN A 216 -9.11 -0.04 -16.31
N ASN A 217 -8.43 -0.26 -15.20
CA ASN A 217 -8.80 -1.24 -14.20
C ASN A 217 -9.94 -0.70 -13.32
N LYS A 218 -11.04 -1.46 -13.23
CA LYS A 218 -12.22 -1.07 -12.42
C LYS A 218 -12.07 -1.30 -10.92
N GLU A 219 -11.04 -2.04 -10.47
CA GLU A 219 -10.77 -2.22 -9.04
C GLU A 219 -9.97 -1.08 -8.42
N VAL A 220 -9.16 -0.36 -9.23
CA VAL A 220 -8.27 0.68 -8.72
C VAL A 220 -9.05 1.95 -8.40
N ILE A 221 -9.05 2.32 -7.12
CA ILE A 221 -9.67 3.55 -6.62
C ILE A 221 -8.70 4.73 -6.69
N LEU A 222 -7.45 4.53 -6.30
CA LEU A 222 -6.36 5.50 -6.39
C LEU A 222 -5.04 4.77 -6.54
N ALA A 223 -4.25 5.14 -7.54
CA ALA A 223 -2.91 4.61 -7.75
C ALA A 223 -1.89 5.74 -7.86
N PHE A 224 -0.69 5.50 -7.32
CA PHE A 224 0.46 6.35 -7.61
C PHE A 224 0.88 6.11 -9.06
N GLN A 225 0.87 7.17 -9.87
CA GLN A 225 1.10 7.07 -11.30
C GLN A 225 2.59 6.95 -11.62
N TYR A 226 2.93 5.96 -12.43
CA TYR A 226 4.25 5.77 -13.03
C TYR A 226 4.14 5.86 -14.55
N LYS A 227 5.19 6.32 -15.19
CA LYS A 227 5.27 6.45 -16.65
C LYS A 227 6.70 6.22 -17.10
N GLU A 228 6.84 5.50 -18.20
CA GLU A 228 8.12 5.27 -18.86
C GLU A 228 8.80 6.62 -19.16
N ASP A 229 10.12 6.68 -18.98
CA ASP A 229 10.99 7.84 -19.18
C ASP A 229 10.73 9.08 -18.29
N GLU A 230 9.63 9.11 -17.53
CA GLU A 230 9.33 10.24 -16.65
C GLU A 230 9.45 9.88 -15.17
N LYS A 231 8.81 8.82 -14.74
CA LYS A 231 8.86 8.29 -13.38
C LYS A 231 8.66 6.80 -13.39
N THR A 232 9.73 6.08 -13.28
CA THR A 232 9.76 4.61 -13.24
C THR A 232 9.88 4.08 -11.80
N HIS A 233 9.76 2.77 -11.63
CA HIS A 233 10.04 2.06 -10.39
C HIS A 233 10.79 0.76 -10.67
N MET A 234 11.46 0.23 -9.66
CA MET A 234 12.28 -0.97 -9.78
C MET A 234 11.54 -2.26 -9.34
N LEU A 235 10.25 -2.20 -9.06
CA LEU A 235 9.50 -3.31 -8.48
C LEU A 235 9.65 -4.63 -9.26
N PRO A 236 9.59 -4.65 -10.62
CA PRO A 236 9.81 -5.89 -11.37
C PRO A 236 11.20 -6.50 -11.17
N ILE A 237 12.24 -5.67 -11.04
CA ILE A 237 13.61 -6.14 -10.76
C ILE A 237 13.72 -6.67 -9.33
N LEU A 238 13.14 -5.95 -8.38
CA LEU A 238 13.20 -6.30 -6.96
C LEU A 238 12.44 -7.57 -6.63
N ALA A 239 11.28 -7.79 -7.28
CA ALA A 239 10.41 -8.92 -6.99
C ALA A 239 10.72 -10.17 -7.82
N SER A 240 11.30 -10.01 -9.02
CA SER A 240 11.57 -11.15 -9.89
C SER A 240 12.71 -12.01 -9.38
N PRO A 241 12.65 -13.33 -9.57
CA PRO A 241 13.78 -14.22 -9.31
C PRO A 241 15.01 -13.85 -10.14
N ALA A 242 16.22 -14.19 -9.66
CA ALA A 242 17.46 -13.95 -10.39
C ALA A 242 17.46 -14.65 -11.75
N GLY A 243 18.11 -14.00 -12.72
CA GLY A 243 18.17 -14.51 -14.09
C GLY A 243 16.87 -14.44 -14.87
N THR A 244 15.81 -13.83 -14.32
CA THR A 244 14.53 -13.67 -15.01
C THR A 244 14.32 -12.23 -15.50
N GLY A 245 13.30 -12.03 -16.36
CA GLY A 245 12.98 -10.75 -16.97
C GLY A 245 13.93 -10.38 -18.13
N ILE A 246 13.60 -9.30 -18.83
CA ILE A 246 14.31 -8.84 -20.04
C ILE A 246 15.79 -8.54 -19.75
N THR A 247 16.10 -8.02 -18.57
CA THR A 247 17.46 -7.63 -18.18
C THR A 247 18.25 -8.75 -17.50
N GLY A 248 17.61 -9.85 -17.10
CA GLY A 248 18.20 -10.89 -16.26
C GLY A 248 18.62 -10.42 -14.87
N GLN A 249 18.12 -9.28 -14.42
CA GLN A 249 18.50 -8.61 -13.17
C GLN A 249 17.47 -8.79 -12.04
N GLY A 250 16.73 -9.87 -12.04
CA GLY A 250 15.87 -10.18 -10.88
C GLY A 250 16.72 -10.31 -9.61
N TRP A 251 16.23 -9.73 -8.49
CA TRP A 251 16.96 -9.71 -7.21
C TRP A 251 16.30 -10.57 -6.14
N ALA A 252 15.12 -11.13 -6.42
CA ALA A 252 14.37 -11.93 -5.45
C ALA A 252 14.30 -11.27 -4.05
N SER A 253 14.13 -9.94 -4.02
CA SER A 253 14.19 -9.20 -2.76
C SER A 253 12.98 -9.43 -1.86
N PHE A 254 11.89 -9.97 -2.42
CA PHE A 254 10.69 -10.35 -1.69
C PHE A 254 10.48 -11.84 -1.83
N CYS A 255 10.48 -12.55 -0.72
CA CYS A 255 10.14 -13.96 -0.69
C CYS A 255 8.94 -14.18 0.22
N PRO A 256 7.92 -14.92 -0.23
CA PRO A 256 6.81 -15.27 0.65
C PRO A 256 7.31 -16.15 1.80
N THR A 257 6.69 -16.00 2.96
CA THR A 257 6.89 -16.96 4.04
C THR A 257 6.21 -18.29 3.70
N ARG A 258 6.71 -19.37 4.25
CA ARG A 258 6.05 -20.67 4.17
C ARG A 258 4.62 -20.61 4.71
N GLN A 259 4.43 -19.84 5.79
CA GLN A 259 3.13 -19.65 6.41
C GLN A 259 2.12 -19.02 5.44
N LEU A 260 2.51 -17.98 4.71
CA LEU A 260 1.63 -17.40 3.68
C LEU A 260 1.27 -18.41 2.61
N VAL A 261 2.23 -19.16 2.08
CA VAL A 261 1.98 -20.15 1.03
C VAL A 261 1.04 -21.26 1.54
N ASP A 262 1.25 -21.73 2.76
CA ASP A 262 0.43 -22.77 3.37
C ASP A 262 -0.99 -22.30 3.72
N SER A 263 -1.20 -20.99 3.93
CA SER A 263 -2.51 -20.41 4.25
C SER A 263 -3.50 -20.41 3.07
N TYR A 264 -3.01 -20.54 1.84
CA TYR A 264 -3.90 -20.72 0.69
C TYR A 264 -4.65 -22.05 0.84
N GLU A 265 -5.95 -22.01 0.68
CA GLU A 265 -6.82 -23.17 0.79
C GLU A 265 -6.69 -24.10 -0.43
N THR A 266 -7.23 -25.29 -0.32
CA THR A 266 -7.45 -26.18 -1.46
C THR A 266 -8.69 -25.76 -2.25
N THR A 267 -8.87 -26.32 -3.43
CA THR A 267 -10.04 -26.01 -4.30
C THR A 267 -11.39 -26.32 -3.67
N GLU A 268 -11.43 -27.06 -2.57
CA GLU A 268 -12.64 -27.32 -1.78
C GLU A 268 -12.84 -26.35 -0.60
N GLY A 269 -11.99 -25.34 -0.46
CA GLY A 269 -12.08 -24.32 0.62
C GLY A 269 -11.65 -24.83 2.00
N LYS A 270 -10.78 -25.84 2.05
CA LYS A 270 -10.19 -26.36 3.28
C LYS A 270 -8.69 -26.03 3.35
N THR A 271 -8.19 -25.96 4.57
CA THR A 271 -6.74 -25.82 4.79
C THR A 271 -6.01 -27.07 4.25
N ILE A 272 -4.70 -26.92 3.98
CA ILE A 272 -3.85 -28.04 3.56
C ILE A 272 -3.74 -29.16 4.60
N TYR A 273 -4.09 -28.87 5.86
CA TYR A 273 -4.05 -29.83 6.97
C TYR A 273 -5.35 -30.63 7.12
N GLU A 274 -6.45 -30.15 6.51
CA GLU A 274 -7.80 -30.72 6.61
C GLU A 274 -8.27 -31.37 5.32
N SER A 275 -7.59 -31.10 4.21
CA SER A 275 -8.01 -31.52 2.87
C SER A 275 -7.28 -32.77 2.40
N ASP A 276 -8.03 -33.77 1.99
CA ASP A 276 -7.50 -34.97 1.34
C ASP A 276 -6.99 -34.72 -0.09
N LEU A 277 -7.29 -33.54 -0.66
CA LEU A 277 -6.81 -33.13 -1.99
C LEU A 277 -5.36 -32.63 -1.95
N TYR A 278 -4.84 -32.30 -0.77
CA TYR A 278 -3.46 -31.83 -0.66
C TYR A 278 -2.44 -32.96 -0.74
N ASP A 279 -1.59 -32.89 -1.77
CA ASP A 279 -0.46 -33.80 -1.92
C ASP A 279 0.86 -33.07 -1.64
N LYS A 280 1.58 -33.49 -0.61
CA LYS A 280 2.90 -32.93 -0.23
C LYS A 280 3.96 -33.09 -1.32
N ASN A 281 3.81 -34.03 -2.25
CA ASN A 281 4.71 -34.24 -3.38
C ASN A 281 4.36 -33.37 -4.58
N ASN A 282 3.12 -32.85 -4.62
CA ASN A 282 2.61 -31.91 -5.61
C ASN A 282 1.90 -30.73 -4.92
N PRO A 283 2.60 -29.95 -4.09
CA PRO A 283 2.01 -29.01 -3.14
C PRO A 283 1.31 -27.81 -3.80
N TRP A 284 1.46 -27.65 -5.09
CA TRP A 284 0.90 -26.56 -5.90
C TRP A 284 -0.39 -26.91 -6.62
N GLU A 285 -0.74 -28.21 -6.63
CA GLU A 285 -1.97 -28.67 -7.27
C GLU A 285 -3.15 -28.66 -6.29
N ASN A 286 -4.36 -28.56 -6.84
CA ASN A 286 -5.61 -28.51 -6.08
C ASN A 286 -5.67 -27.38 -5.04
N ARG A 287 -4.97 -26.27 -5.30
CA ARG A 287 -4.93 -25.09 -4.44
C ARG A 287 -5.77 -23.97 -5.03
N ASP A 288 -6.11 -22.98 -4.22
CA ASP A 288 -6.71 -21.72 -4.66
C ASP A 288 -5.98 -21.19 -5.90
N ALA A 289 -6.73 -20.86 -6.95
CA ALA A 289 -6.16 -20.43 -8.23
C ALA A 289 -5.27 -19.18 -8.13
N ARG A 290 -5.48 -18.34 -7.08
CA ARG A 290 -4.67 -17.16 -6.82
C ARG A 290 -3.24 -17.49 -6.42
N LEU A 291 -3.00 -18.66 -5.81
CA LEU A 291 -1.65 -19.11 -5.46
C LEU A 291 -0.71 -19.10 -6.66
N LYS A 292 -1.12 -19.72 -7.77
CA LYS A 292 -0.32 -19.76 -9.01
C LYS A 292 -0.20 -18.40 -9.71
N LYS A 293 -1.05 -17.43 -9.37
CA LYS A 293 -1.01 -16.06 -9.91
C LYS A 293 -0.22 -15.10 -9.04
N THR A 294 0.05 -15.47 -7.79
CA THR A 294 0.76 -14.63 -6.82
C THR A 294 2.26 -14.97 -6.76
N PHE A 295 2.62 -16.23 -6.88
CA PHE A 295 4.00 -16.68 -6.67
C PHE A 295 4.64 -17.24 -7.94
N PHE A 296 5.96 -17.04 -8.06
CA PHE A 296 6.78 -17.79 -9.00
C PHE A 296 6.98 -19.19 -8.44
N LEU A 297 6.25 -20.16 -9.00
CA LEU A 297 6.33 -21.56 -8.61
C LEU A 297 7.29 -22.32 -9.54
N PRO A 298 7.89 -23.44 -9.08
CA PRO A 298 8.66 -24.32 -9.96
C PRO A 298 7.87 -24.70 -11.22
N GLY A 299 8.49 -24.55 -12.38
CA GLY A 299 7.84 -24.79 -13.68
C GLY A 299 7.09 -23.59 -14.26
N TYR A 300 7.05 -22.44 -13.56
CA TYR A 300 6.45 -21.22 -14.11
C TYR A 300 7.28 -20.71 -15.31
N GLU A 301 6.61 -20.42 -16.42
CA GLU A 301 7.26 -19.90 -17.63
C GLU A 301 7.73 -18.46 -17.42
N CYS A 302 9.04 -18.25 -17.33
CA CYS A 302 9.67 -16.96 -17.14
C CYS A 302 10.31 -16.44 -18.42
N LEU A 303 10.11 -15.16 -18.68
CA LEU A 303 10.85 -14.46 -19.74
C LEU A 303 12.34 -14.38 -19.36
N ARG A 304 13.21 -14.73 -20.29
CA ARG A 304 14.68 -14.67 -20.16
C ARG A 304 15.25 -13.47 -20.93
N PRO A 305 16.51 -13.03 -20.61
CA PRO A 305 17.15 -11.91 -21.28
C PRO A 305 17.28 -12.05 -22.80
N ASN A 306 17.33 -13.27 -23.30
CA ASN A 306 17.38 -13.58 -24.74
C ASN A 306 16.01 -13.50 -25.43
N GLY A 307 14.93 -13.17 -24.69
CA GLY A 307 13.56 -13.11 -25.18
C GLY A 307 12.84 -14.46 -25.22
N SER A 308 13.46 -15.57 -24.83
CA SER A 308 12.80 -16.86 -24.70
C SER A 308 11.96 -16.93 -23.42
N TYR A 309 10.96 -17.84 -23.43
CA TYR A 309 10.26 -18.26 -22.21
C TYR A 309 10.78 -19.64 -21.81
N GLU A 310 11.18 -19.78 -20.56
CA GLU A 310 11.73 -21.02 -20.01
C GLU A 310 11.14 -21.28 -18.62
N PRO A 311 10.97 -22.55 -18.22
CA PRO A 311 10.49 -22.91 -16.88
C PRO A 311 11.43 -22.37 -15.79
N TYR A 312 10.85 -21.78 -14.74
CA TYR A 312 11.57 -21.39 -13.53
C TYR A 312 11.82 -22.63 -12.66
N MET A 313 13.09 -22.91 -12.39
CA MET A 313 13.51 -24.07 -11.60
C MET A 313 14.41 -23.58 -10.46
N PRO A 314 13.85 -23.25 -9.29
CA PRO A 314 14.57 -22.55 -8.20
C PRO A 314 15.51 -23.45 -7.40
N HIS A 315 15.43 -24.78 -7.55
CA HIS A 315 16.21 -25.72 -6.76
C HIS A 315 17.06 -26.63 -7.65
N PRO A 316 18.33 -26.94 -7.27
CA PRO A 316 19.23 -27.80 -8.05
C PRO A 316 18.64 -29.18 -8.41
N ALA A 317 17.77 -29.73 -7.55
CA ALA A 317 17.09 -30.99 -7.82
C ALA A 317 16.15 -30.93 -9.04
N TYR A 318 15.65 -29.72 -9.38
CA TYR A 318 14.77 -29.50 -10.52
C TYR A 318 15.50 -28.92 -11.73
N ASN A 319 16.68 -28.33 -11.51
CA ASN A 319 17.38 -27.58 -12.53
C ASN A 319 18.76 -28.19 -12.82
N LYS A 320 19.02 -28.45 -14.07
CA LYS A 320 20.36 -28.86 -14.57
C LYS A 320 21.22 -27.66 -14.99
N ASP A 321 20.67 -26.45 -14.94
CA ASP A 321 21.37 -25.24 -15.31
C ASP A 321 21.98 -24.58 -14.05
N GLU A 322 23.30 -24.64 -13.91
CA GLU A 322 24.05 -24.13 -12.77
C GLU A 322 23.87 -22.63 -12.51
N ARG A 323 23.37 -21.86 -13.48
CA ARG A 323 23.17 -20.41 -13.36
C ARG A 323 22.04 -20.00 -12.40
N ILE A 324 21.16 -20.95 -12.05
CA ILE A 324 19.99 -20.72 -11.17
C ILE A 324 20.22 -21.32 -9.77
N ASN A 325 21.39 -21.88 -9.51
CA ASN A 325 21.71 -22.61 -8.29
C ASN A 325 22.13 -21.74 -7.09
N HIS A 326 22.02 -20.44 -7.17
CA HIS A 326 22.57 -19.53 -6.16
C HIS A 326 21.51 -18.78 -5.32
N GLU A 327 20.26 -19.23 -5.31
CA GLU A 327 19.19 -18.55 -4.55
C GLU A 327 18.41 -19.45 -3.60
#